data_1fa2c368a4e690cb150c271899253507
#
_entry.id   1fa2c368a4e690cb150c271899253507
#
_cell.length_a   1.000
_cell.length_b   1.000
_cell.length_c   1.000
_cell.angle_alpha   90.00
_cell.angle_beta   90.00
_cell.angle_gamma   90.00
#
_symmetry.space_group_name_H-M   'P 1'
#
loop_
_entity.id
_entity.type
_entity.pdbx_description
1 polymer ?
#
loop_
_entity_poly.entity_id
_entity_poly.type
_entity_poly.pdbx_seq_one_letter_code
_entity_poly.pdbx_strand_id
1 'polypeptide(L)'
;VVARATDSFLYENWTDVSGFRMTDPRIVPEARLIEEITYSELRELAYMGASVVHDEAIFPLIEPGIPINIRNTHDPENKGTMIVPDREAVHPVCGIAARSGFSMINIEKTLMNRELGFALKALTVLKDNGINFEHMPTGIDTMSIIVKDEELGTRGDAIVESIKEVCHTNSVSLSRGLALIATVGK
;
A
#
# COMPACT_ATOMS: atom_id res chain seq x y z
N VAL A 1 -14.43 -13.12 13.25
CA VAL A 1 -14.61 -14.55 13.67
C VAL A 1 -16.07 -14.81 14.02
N VAL A 2 -16.68 -14.07 14.99
CA VAL A 2 -18.07 -14.28 15.42
C VAL A 2 -19.04 -14.12 14.24
N ALA A 3 -19.00 -13.02 13.52
CA ALA A 3 -19.87 -12.76 12.37
C ALA A 3 -19.82 -13.88 11.31
N ARG A 4 -18.63 -14.43 11.03
CA ARG A 4 -18.48 -15.59 10.14
C ARG A 4 -19.12 -16.85 10.75
N ALA A 5 -18.92 -17.11 12.03
CA ALA A 5 -19.43 -18.31 12.70
C ALA A 5 -20.95 -18.32 12.82
N THR A 6 -21.57 -17.15 12.88
CA THR A 6 -23.04 -16.96 12.96
C THR A 6 -23.70 -16.71 11.61
N ASP A 7 -22.92 -16.74 10.52
CA ASP A 7 -23.39 -16.42 9.16
C ASP A 7 -24.18 -15.09 9.11
N SER A 8 -23.59 -14.06 9.72
CA SER A 8 -24.23 -12.76 9.84
C SER A 8 -24.34 -12.08 8.48
N PHE A 9 -25.45 -11.39 8.22
CA PHE A 9 -25.68 -10.64 6.98
C PHE A 9 -24.91 -9.32 6.94
N LEU A 10 -24.44 -8.80 8.11
CA LEU A 10 -23.69 -7.56 8.27
C LEU A 10 -22.83 -7.61 9.54
N TYR A 11 -21.64 -7.04 9.48
CA TYR A 11 -20.82 -6.75 10.64
C TYR A 11 -20.70 -5.22 10.81
N GLU A 12 -21.22 -4.66 11.89
CA GLU A 12 -21.00 -3.26 12.24
C GLU A 12 -19.82 -3.11 13.18
N ASN A 13 -18.86 -2.26 12.78
CA ASN A 13 -17.72 -1.87 13.61
C ASN A 13 -17.89 -0.44 14.09
N TRP A 14 -18.26 -0.28 15.34
CA TRP A 14 -18.45 1.00 16.00
C TRP A 14 -17.13 1.50 16.58
N THR A 15 -16.69 2.67 16.12
CA THR A 15 -15.41 3.29 16.46
C THR A 15 -15.59 4.80 16.70
N ASP A 16 -14.52 5.57 16.79
CA ASP A 16 -14.53 7.02 17.03
C ASP A 16 -14.51 7.86 15.74
N VAL A 17 -14.52 7.22 14.57
CA VAL A 17 -14.56 7.89 13.26
C VAL A 17 -15.76 7.43 12.43
N SER A 18 -16.26 8.33 11.57
CA SER A 18 -17.46 8.07 10.75
C SER A 18 -17.19 7.28 9.47
N GLY A 19 -16.10 6.50 9.42
CA GLY A 19 -15.71 5.72 8.24
C GLY A 19 -14.43 6.22 7.59
N PHE A 20 -14.23 5.83 6.32
CA PHE A 20 -13.05 6.20 5.54
C PHE A 20 -13.30 7.48 4.75
N ARG A 21 -12.28 8.35 4.69
CA ARG A 21 -12.29 9.51 3.81
C ARG A 21 -11.43 9.24 2.58
N MET A 22 -11.72 9.94 1.48
CA MET A 22 -10.99 9.80 0.22
C MET A 22 -9.50 10.14 0.34
N THR A 23 -9.13 10.93 1.34
CA THR A 23 -7.73 11.20 1.72
C THR A 23 -7.64 11.55 3.20
N ASP A 24 -6.42 11.66 3.73
CA ASP A 24 -6.18 12.01 5.13
C ASP A 24 -6.77 13.40 5.47
N PRO A 25 -7.75 13.49 6.39
CA PRO A 25 -8.36 14.76 6.77
C PRO A 25 -7.40 15.72 7.48
N ARG A 26 -6.26 15.24 7.98
CA ARG A 26 -5.20 16.09 8.55
C ARG A 26 -4.47 16.88 7.47
N ILE A 27 -4.49 16.39 6.22
CA ILE A 27 -3.87 17.03 5.06
C ILE A 27 -4.93 17.80 4.26
N VAL A 28 -6.10 17.20 4.06
CA VAL A 28 -7.24 17.80 3.33
C VAL A 28 -8.47 17.75 4.22
N PRO A 29 -8.76 18.80 5.00
CA PRO A 29 -9.89 18.82 5.95
C PRO A 29 -11.26 18.55 5.31
N GLU A 30 -11.47 18.98 4.06
CA GLU A 30 -12.69 18.81 3.30
C GLU A 30 -12.79 17.44 2.58
N ALA A 31 -11.87 16.51 2.86
CA ALA A 31 -11.90 15.18 2.25
C ALA A 31 -13.28 14.52 2.44
N ARG A 32 -13.86 14.08 1.32
CA ARG A 32 -15.20 13.47 1.32
C ARG A 32 -15.16 12.11 2.01
N LEU A 33 -16.26 11.75 2.65
CA LEU A 33 -16.48 10.40 3.16
C LEU A 33 -16.66 9.45 1.98
N ILE A 34 -16.06 8.27 2.07
CA ILE A 34 -16.30 7.15 1.15
C ILE A 34 -17.55 6.42 1.66
N GLU A 35 -18.66 6.49 0.92
CA GLU A 35 -19.89 5.81 1.32
C GLU A 35 -19.76 4.29 1.19
N GLU A 36 -19.15 3.84 0.09
CA GLU A 36 -18.96 2.43 -0.21
C GLU A 36 -17.59 2.15 -0.82
N ILE A 37 -16.93 1.09 -0.35
CA ILE A 37 -15.61 0.67 -0.79
C ILE A 37 -15.54 -0.87 -0.84
N THR A 38 -14.77 -1.43 -1.78
CA THR A 38 -14.53 -2.88 -1.79
C THR A 38 -13.43 -3.29 -0.80
N TYR A 39 -13.40 -4.58 -0.44
CA TYR A 39 -12.31 -5.13 0.38
C TYR A 39 -10.93 -4.91 -0.24
N SER A 40 -10.81 -5.04 -1.57
CA SER A 40 -9.54 -4.85 -2.27
C SER A 40 -9.09 -3.38 -2.24
N GLU A 41 -9.99 -2.44 -2.54
CA GLU A 41 -9.70 -1.00 -2.47
C GLU A 41 -9.31 -0.57 -1.05
N LEU A 42 -10.03 -1.08 -0.04
CA LEU A 42 -9.71 -0.80 1.36
C LEU A 42 -8.31 -1.29 1.74
N ARG A 43 -7.94 -2.50 1.31
CA ARG A 43 -6.60 -3.05 1.60
C ARG A 43 -5.49 -2.22 0.97
N GLU A 44 -5.69 -1.74 -0.26
CA GLU A 44 -4.74 -0.84 -0.92
C GLU A 44 -4.57 0.48 -0.13
N LEU A 45 -5.68 1.10 0.29
CA LEU A 45 -5.62 2.32 1.10
C LEU A 45 -4.98 2.08 2.48
N ALA A 46 -5.34 0.97 3.14
CA ALA A 46 -4.81 0.62 4.46
C ALA A 46 -3.30 0.35 4.41
N TYR A 47 -2.83 -0.37 3.38
CA TYR A 47 -1.41 -0.62 3.15
C TYR A 47 -0.61 0.68 3.03
N MET A 48 -1.20 1.69 2.40
CA MET A 48 -0.61 3.01 2.24
C MET A 48 -0.83 3.95 3.44
N GLY A 49 -1.36 3.44 4.57
CA GLY A 49 -1.44 4.16 5.84
C GLY A 49 -2.81 4.70 6.22
N ALA A 50 -3.85 4.51 5.40
CA ALA A 50 -5.24 4.87 5.75
C ALA A 50 -5.88 3.78 6.64
N SER A 51 -5.34 3.54 7.84
CA SER A 51 -5.80 2.47 8.73
C SER A 51 -6.90 2.99 9.67
N VAL A 52 -8.13 2.53 9.48
CA VAL A 52 -9.26 2.70 10.41
C VAL A 52 -9.67 1.36 11.04
N VAL A 53 -9.40 0.25 10.35
CA VAL A 53 -9.69 -1.11 10.80
C VAL A 53 -8.45 -1.97 10.62
N HIS A 54 -8.17 -2.81 11.59
CA HIS A 54 -7.05 -3.75 11.50
C HIS A 54 -7.35 -4.83 10.45
N ASP A 55 -6.39 -5.08 9.56
CA ASP A 55 -6.53 -6.04 8.43
C ASP A 55 -7.02 -7.42 8.89
N GLU A 56 -6.49 -7.92 10.02
CA GLU A 56 -6.88 -9.21 10.59
C GLU A 56 -8.37 -9.31 10.96
N ALA A 57 -9.04 -8.19 11.23
CA ALA A 57 -10.48 -8.16 11.50
C ALA A 57 -11.30 -8.37 10.22
N ILE A 58 -10.77 -8.01 9.08
CA ILE A 58 -11.43 -8.05 7.77
C ILE A 58 -11.32 -9.44 7.13
N PHE A 59 -10.15 -10.07 7.20
CA PHE A 59 -9.88 -11.36 6.54
C PHE A 59 -10.94 -12.44 6.72
N PRO A 60 -11.49 -12.70 7.93
CA PRO A 60 -12.51 -13.73 8.11
C PRO A 60 -13.82 -13.46 7.38
N LEU A 61 -14.06 -12.22 6.94
CA LEU A 61 -15.31 -11.78 6.34
C LEU A 61 -15.24 -11.71 4.81
N ILE A 62 -14.03 -11.69 4.23
CA ILE A 62 -13.81 -11.60 2.78
C ILE A 62 -14.39 -12.83 2.06
N GLU A 63 -14.02 -14.03 2.49
CA GLU A 63 -14.41 -15.27 1.83
C GLU A 63 -15.94 -15.50 1.83
N PRO A 64 -16.66 -15.33 2.97
CA PRO A 64 -18.12 -15.42 2.97
C PRO A 64 -18.81 -14.18 2.36
N GLY A 65 -18.07 -13.12 2.03
CA GLY A 65 -18.64 -11.89 1.46
C GLY A 65 -19.52 -11.10 2.43
N ILE A 66 -19.28 -11.21 3.75
CA ILE A 66 -20.09 -10.51 4.75
C ILE A 66 -19.73 -9.02 4.76
N PRO A 67 -20.65 -8.10 4.41
CA PRO A 67 -20.37 -6.67 4.42
C PRO A 67 -19.97 -6.16 5.81
N ILE A 68 -19.15 -5.11 5.84
CA ILE A 68 -18.72 -4.43 7.07
C ILE A 68 -19.18 -2.99 7.00
N ASN A 69 -19.83 -2.48 8.04
CA ASN A 69 -20.16 -1.06 8.17
C ASN A 69 -19.31 -0.42 9.28
N ILE A 70 -18.54 0.59 8.94
CA ILE A 70 -17.78 1.39 9.93
C ILE A 70 -18.65 2.52 10.40
N ARG A 71 -18.99 2.52 11.69
CA ARG A 71 -19.90 3.47 12.31
C ARG A 71 -19.22 4.28 13.42
N ASN A 72 -19.67 5.50 13.61
CA ASN A 72 -19.17 6.38 14.65
C ASN A 72 -20.04 6.33 15.90
N THR A 73 -19.47 5.99 17.05
CA THR A 73 -20.16 5.97 18.34
C THR A 73 -20.58 7.37 18.80
N HIS A 74 -19.89 8.41 18.35
CA HIS A 74 -20.20 9.81 18.69
C HIS A 74 -21.13 10.49 17.68
N ASP A 75 -21.40 9.85 16.53
CA ASP A 75 -22.29 10.34 15.47
C ASP A 75 -23.09 9.15 14.88
N PRO A 76 -24.03 8.57 15.65
CA PRO A 76 -24.73 7.35 15.25
C PRO A 76 -25.70 7.54 14.07
N GLU A 77 -26.09 8.78 13.76
CA GLU A 77 -26.93 9.08 12.60
C GLU A 77 -26.14 9.03 11.29
N ASN A 78 -24.81 9.16 11.35
CA ASN A 78 -23.97 9.05 10.19
C ASN A 78 -23.95 7.61 9.67
N LYS A 79 -24.18 7.42 8.37
CA LYS A 79 -24.22 6.10 7.74
C LYS A 79 -22.86 5.38 7.75
N GLY A 80 -21.77 6.14 7.88
CA GLY A 80 -20.42 5.61 7.87
C GLY A 80 -19.96 5.14 6.49
N THR A 81 -19.04 4.19 6.47
CA THR A 81 -18.54 3.56 5.24
C THR A 81 -18.93 2.10 5.20
N MET A 82 -19.55 1.68 4.10
CA MET A 82 -19.85 0.28 3.84
C MET A 82 -18.70 -0.38 3.06
N ILE A 83 -18.18 -1.48 3.56
CA ILE A 83 -17.16 -2.29 2.91
C ILE A 83 -17.84 -3.53 2.36
N VAL A 84 -17.74 -3.73 1.04
CA VAL A 84 -18.50 -4.74 0.29
C VAL A 84 -17.59 -5.63 -0.57
N PRO A 85 -18.05 -6.81 -0.98
CA PRO A 85 -17.29 -7.67 -1.89
C PRO A 85 -17.07 -7.04 -3.27
N ASP A 86 -18.09 -6.38 -3.81
CA ASP A 86 -18.07 -5.69 -5.10
C ASP A 86 -19.02 -4.50 -5.10
N ARG A 87 -18.76 -3.50 -5.95
CA ARG A 87 -19.58 -2.29 -6.13
C ARG A 87 -19.50 -1.77 -7.55
N GLU A 88 -20.48 -0.98 -7.95
CA GLU A 88 -20.38 -0.15 -9.14
C GLU A 88 -19.52 1.08 -8.84
N ALA A 89 -18.56 1.37 -9.72
CA ALA A 89 -17.70 2.53 -9.56
C ALA A 89 -18.47 3.80 -9.97
N VAL A 90 -18.79 4.64 -9.00
CA VAL A 90 -19.39 5.97 -9.26
C VAL A 90 -18.33 6.95 -9.77
N HIS A 91 -17.10 6.81 -9.27
CA HIS A 91 -15.94 7.61 -9.65
C HIS A 91 -14.74 6.69 -9.91
N PRO A 92 -13.84 7.05 -10.87
CA PRO A 92 -12.67 6.24 -11.18
C PRO A 92 -11.66 6.16 -10.02
N VAL A 93 -11.70 7.12 -9.10
CA VAL A 93 -10.85 7.15 -7.90
C VAL A 93 -11.73 7.10 -6.67
N CYS A 94 -11.49 6.14 -5.80
CA CYS A 94 -12.19 6.04 -4.50
C CYS A 94 -11.38 6.67 -3.37
N GLY A 95 -10.06 6.72 -3.46
CA GLY A 95 -9.23 7.32 -2.43
C GLY A 95 -7.79 7.53 -2.85
N ILE A 96 -7.11 8.40 -2.09
CA ILE A 96 -5.68 8.69 -2.23
C ILE A 96 -5.07 8.58 -0.84
N ALA A 97 -4.08 7.71 -0.70
CA ALA A 97 -3.30 7.55 0.52
C ALA A 97 -1.83 7.88 0.26
N ALA A 98 -1.15 8.38 1.28
CA ALA A 98 0.27 8.70 1.19
C ALA A 98 1.01 8.25 2.46
N ARG A 99 2.21 7.76 2.26
CA ARG A 99 3.11 7.34 3.34
C ARG A 99 4.52 7.82 3.03
N SER A 100 5.16 8.48 3.99
CA SER A 100 6.57 8.91 3.94
C SER A 100 7.49 7.86 4.54
N GLY A 101 8.81 8.09 4.45
CA GLY A 101 9.82 7.23 5.03
C GLY A 101 10.37 6.17 4.06
N PHE A 102 10.50 6.55 2.80
CA PHE A 102 11.02 5.68 1.76
C PHE A 102 12.28 6.25 1.11
N SER A 103 13.10 5.32 0.65
CA SER A 103 14.23 5.56 -0.24
C SER A 103 14.03 4.82 -1.56
N MET A 104 14.57 5.37 -2.62
CA MET A 104 14.58 4.76 -3.95
C MET A 104 16.01 4.47 -4.38
N ILE A 105 16.28 3.21 -4.71
CA ILE A 105 17.50 2.75 -5.38
C ILE A 105 17.18 2.71 -6.87
N ASN A 106 17.76 3.62 -7.63
CA ASN A 106 17.59 3.66 -9.09
C ASN A 106 18.80 3.02 -9.77
N ILE A 107 18.52 2.05 -10.62
CA ILE A 107 19.51 1.21 -11.32
C ILE A 107 19.36 1.48 -12.81
N GLU A 108 20.47 1.80 -13.46
CA GLU A 108 20.53 1.96 -14.92
C GLU A 108 21.49 0.96 -15.53
N LYS A 109 21.03 0.23 -16.52
CA LYS A 109 21.83 -0.74 -17.26
C LYS A 109 21.36 -0.86 -18.69
N THR A 110 22.25 -0.58 -19.62
CA THR A 110 22.02 -0.76 -21.06
C THR A 110 21.68 -2.22 -21.37
N LEU A 111 20.62 -2.46 -22.12
CA LEU A 111 20.10 -3.78 -22.48
C LEU A 111 19.67 -4.64 -21.26
N MET A 112 19.28 -3.99 -20.17
CA MET A 112 18.79 -4.66 -18.95
C MET A 112 17.68 -5.67 -19.26
N ASN A 113 16.76 -5.31 -20.15
CA ASN A 113 15.63 -6.13 -20.57
C ASN A 113 16.02 -7.43 -21.29
N ARG A 114 17.28 -7.55 -21.78
CA ARG A 114 17.81 -8.77 -22.42
C ARG A 114 18.58 -9.67 -21.46
N GLU A 115 18.84 -9.19 -20.25
CA GLU A 115 19.58 -9.97 -19.25
C GLU A 115 18.63 -10.83 -18.43
N LEU A 116 18.71 -12.13 -18.64
CA LEU A 116 17.90 -13.09 -17.90
C LEU A 116 18.25 -13.05 -16.40
N GLY A 117 17.24 -12.88 -15.57
CA GLY A 117 17.40 -12.88 -14.10
C GLY A 117 18.02 -11.62 -13.52
N PHE A 118 18.07 -10.49 -14.25
CA PHE A 118 18.61 -9.24 -13.73
C PHE A 118 17.97 -8.80 -12.43
N ALA A 119 16.62 -8.74 -12.38
CA ALA A 119 15.88 -8.38 -11.17
C ALA A 119 16.19 -9.32 -9.99
N LEU A 120 16.35 -10.61 -10.25
CA LEU A 120 16.71 -11.59 -9.22
C LEU A 120 18.06 -11.26 -8.56
N LYS A 121 19.05 -10.83 -9.34
CA LYS A 121 20.37 -10.44 -8.81
C LYS A 121 20.23 -9.25 -7.85
N ALA A 122 19.54 -8.18 -8.28
CA ALA A 122 19.32 -7.00 -7.47
C ALA A 122 18.52 -7.32 -6.18
N LEU A 123 17.46 -8.11 -6.30
CA LEU A 123 16.64 -8.53 -5.15
C LEU A 123 17.39 -9.49 -4.21
N THR A 124 18.33 -10.27 -4.72
CA THR A 124 19.18 -11.13 -3.88
C THR A 124 20.07 -10.29 -2.98
N VAL A 125 20.63 -9.19 -3.48
CA VAL A 125 21.40 -8.25 -2.63
C VAL A 125 20.53 -7.69 -1.51
N LEU A 126 19.29 -7.28 -1.77
CA LEU A 126 18.38 -6.79 -0.74
C LEU A 126 18.03 -7.89 0.26
N LYS A 127 17.65 -9.07 -0.22
CA LYS A 127 17.31 -10.23 0.62
C LYS A 127 18.45 -10.59 1.58
N ASP A 128 19.69 -10.66 1.06
CA ASP A 128 20.87 -11.03 1.86
C ASP A 128 21.21 -9.96 2.92
N ASN A 129 20.70 -8.75 2.74
CA ASN A 129 20.77 -7.66 3.71
C ASN A 129 19.50 -7.52 4.58
N GLY A 130 18.51 -8.40 4.44
CA GLY A 130 17.27 -8.37 5.23
C GLY A 130 16.38 -7.16 4.92
N ILE A 131 16.37 -6.68 3.68
CA ILE A 131 15.58 -5.52 3.24
C ILE A 131 14.47 -5.99 2.31
N ASN A 132 13.24 -5.62 2.63
CA ASN A 132 12.08 -5.80 1.76
C ASN A 132 11.94 -4.61 0.80
N PHE A 133 11.35 -4.87 -0.36
CA PHE A 133 10.96 -3.81 -1.27
C PHE A 133 9.44 -3.58 -1.18
N GLU A 134 9.03 -2.33 -1.38
CA GLU A 134 7.62 -1.93 -1.38
C GLU A 134 7.06 -1.82 -2.80
N HIS A 135 7.88 -1.34 -3.73
CA HIS A 135 7.50 -1.16 -5.12
C HIS A 135 8.73 -1.24 -6.02
N MET A 136 8.58 -1.79 -7.23
CA MET A 136 9.70 -1.99 -8.15
C MET A 136 9.28 -1.69 -9.59
N PRO A 137 9.15 -0.42 -9.98
CA PRO A 137 8.90 -0.07 -11.37
C PRO A 137 10.13 -0.35 -12.23
N THR A 138 9.88 -0.94 -13.39
CA THR A 138 10.94 -1.32 -14.34
C THR A 138 10.66 -0.75 -15.72
N GLY A 139 11.70 -0.17 -16.34
CA GLY A 139 11.73 0.23 -17.74
C GLY A 139 12.56 -0.74 -18.60
N ILE A 140 12.97 -0.30 -19.77
CA ILE A 140 13.82 -1.10 -20.68
C ILE A 140 15.24 -1.21 -20.14
N ASP A 141 15.83 -0.09 -19.73
CA ASP A 141 17.20 0.06 -19.27
C ASP A 141 17.28 0.59 -17.83
N THR A 142 16.16 0.68 -17.13
CA THR A 142 16.08 1.24 -15.78
C THR A 142 15.21 0.38 -14.87
N MET A 143 15.57 0.31 -13.59
CA MET A 143 14.79 -0.30 -12.53
C MET A 143 14.92 0.56 -11.29
N SER A 144 13.78 0.88 -10.66
CA SER A 144 13.79 1.54 -9.37
C SER A 144 13.28 0.58 -8.31
N ILE A 145 13.95 0.50 -7.18
CA ILE A 145 13.52 -0.32 -6.04
C ILE A 145 13.26 0.61 -4.88
N ILE A 146 12.01 0.64 -4.43
CA ILE A 146 11.57 1.45 -3.30
C ILE A 146 11.63 0.59 -2.05
N VAL A 147 12.30 1.09 -1.01
CA VAL A 147 12.50 0.42 0.27
C VAL A 147 12.19 1.37 1.42
N LYS A 148 11.90 0.85 2.60
CA LYS A 148 11.72 1.67 3.80
C LYS A 148 13.05 2.24 4.28
N ASP A 149 13.03 3.52 4.68
CA ASP A 149 14.22 4.18 5.24
C ASP A 149 14.71 3.45 6.51
N GLU A 150 13.79 2.93 7.33
CA GLU A 150 14.10 2.19 8.55
C GLU A 150 14.84 0.87 8.29
N GLU A 151 14.46 0.15 7.22
CA GLU A 151 15.14 -1.10 6.85
C GLU A 151 16.50 -0.84 6.20
N LEU A 152 16.60 0.22 5.41
CA LEU A 152 17.83 0.62 4.74
C LEU A 152 18.89 1.14 5.74
N GLY A 153 18.45 1.98 6.70
CA GLY A 153 19.30 2.57 7.72
C GLY A 153 20.53 3.28 7.15
N THR A 154 21.68 3.05 7.75
CA THR A 154 22.98 3.59 7.30
C THR A 154 23.64 2.75 6.22
N ARG A 155 23.07 1.60 5.84
CA ARG A 155 23.68 0.64 4.89
C ARG A 155 23.47 1.01 3.42
N GLY A 156 22.77 2.11 3.12
CA GLY A 156 22.37 2.45 1.77
C GLY A 156 23.50 2.49 0.77
N ASP A 157 24.63 3.15 1.11
CA ASP A 157 25.78 3.26 0.19
C ASP A 157 26.44 1.91 -0.06
N ALA A 158 26.55 1.06 0.95
CA ALA A 158 27.09 -0.30 0.79
C ALA A 158 26.20 -1.17 -0.09
N ILE A 159 24.89 -1.02 0.01
CA ILE A 159 23.92 -1.75 -0.83
C ILE A 159 23.98 -1.27 -2.27
N VAL A 160 24.10 0.05 -2.50
CA VAL A 160 24.30 0.62 -3.83
C VAL A 160 25.55 0.03 -4.50
N GLU A 161 26.69 0.00 -3.80
CA GLU A 161 27.92 -0.58 -4.35
C GLU A 161 27.77 -2.09 -4.59
N SER A 162 27.15 -2.83 -3.69
CA SER A 162 26.90 -4.27 -3.87
C SER A 162 26.02 -4.56 -5.10
N ILE A 163 24.95 -3.76 -5.32
CA ILE A 163 24.12 -3.90 -6.52
C ILE A 163 24.92 -3.60 -7.77
N LYS A 164 25.73 -2.55 -7.74
CA LYS A 164 26.58 -2.15 -8.87
C LYS A 164 27.56 -3.26 -9.28
N GLU A 165 28.20 -3.88 -8.30
CA GLU A 165 29.12 -4.99 -8.51
C GLU A 165 28.43 -6.25 -9.04
N VAL A 166 27.37 -6.71 -8.34
CA VAL A 166 26.67 -7.97 -8.66
C VAL A 166 25.92 -7.88 -9.99
N CYS A 167 25.33 -6.73 -10.28
CA CYS A 167 24.51 -6.52 -11.48
C CYS A 167 25.30 -5.97 -12.67
N HIS A 168 26.54 -5.54 -12.47
CA HIS A 168 27.38 -4.90 -13.51
C HIS A 168 26.64 -3.77 -14.22
N THR A 169 26.13 -2.82 -13.45
CA THR A 169 25.28 -1.71 -13.91
C THR A 169 26.09 -0.56 -14.49
N ASN A 170 25.45 0.29 -15.29
CA ASN A 170 26.04 1.56 -15.74
C ASN A 170 26.08 2.57 -14.58
N SER A 171 24.97 2.68 -13.85
CA SER A 171 24.88 3.52 -12.66
C SER A 171 23.91 2.93 -11.64
N VAL A 172 24.13 3.25 -10.37
CA VAL A 172 23.18 3.04 -9.28
C VAL A 172 23.18 4.31 -8.43
N SER A 173 21.99 4.83 -8.14
CA SER A 173 21.85 6.02 -7.29
C SER A 173 20.82 5.77 -6.19
N LEU A 174 20.97 6.48 -5.07
CA LEU A 174 20.09 6.41 -3.92
C LEU A 174 19.47 7.77 -3.66
N SER A 175 18.13 7.83 -3.65
CA SER A 175 17.36 9.01 -3.25
C SER A 175 16.62 8.68 -1.95
N ARG A 176 16.76 9.55 -0.93
CA ARG A 176 16.15 9.37 0.40
C ARG A 176 15.03 10.38 0.65
N GLY A 177 14.23 10.12 1.70
CA GLY A 177 13.21 11.04 2.17
C GLY A 177 12.02 11.17 1.21
N LEU A 178 11.66 10.09 0.56
CA LEU A 178 10.56 10.03 -0.39
C LEU A 178 9.24 9.67 0.31
N ALA A 179 8.14 10.02 -0.35
CA ALA A 179 6.80 9.54 -0.01
C ALA A 179 6.23 8.74 -1.18
N LEU A 180 5.54 7.66 -0.85
CA LEU A 180 4.70 6.93 -1.80
C LEU A 180 3.29 7.50 -1.72
N ILE A 181 2.70 7.79 -2.87
CA ILE A 181 1.32 8.23 -3.01
C ILE A 181 0.60 7.19 -3.87
N ALA A 182 -0.41 6.57 -3.32
CA ALA A 182 -1.27 5.63 -4.03
C ALA A 182 -2.61 6.28 -4.35
N THR A 183 -3.02 6.18 -5.60
CA THR A 183 -4.37 6.49 -6.06
C THR A 183 -5.10 5.17 -6.26
N VAL A 184 -6.15 4.96 -5.48
CA VAL A 184 -6.92 3.71 -5.49
C VAL A 184 -8.27 3.95 -6.14
N GLY A 185 -8.69 3.04 -6.99
CA GLY A 185 -9.96 3.09 -7.70
C GLY A 185 -10.19 1.86 -8.56
N LYS A 186 -11.28 1.91 -9.32
CA LYS A 186 -11.72 0.82 -10.19
C LYS A 186 -11.77 1.28 -11.64
#